data_fea8bc915f2d69e513e8f4413dd8194a
#
_entry.id   fea8bc915f2d69e513e8f4413dd8194a
#
_cell.length_a   1.000
_cell.length_b   1.000
_cell.length_c   1.000
_cell.angle_alpha   90.00
_cell.angle_beta   90.00
_cell.angle_gamma   90.00
#
_symmetry.space_group_name_H-M   'P 1'
#
loop_
_entity.id
_entity.type
_entity.pdbx_description
1 polymer ?
#
loop_
_entity_poly.entity_id
_entity_poly.type
_entity_poly.pdbx_seq_one_letter_code
_entity_poly.pdbx_strand_id
1 'polypeptide(L)'
;GPCSRPSQCVRYLESSGHFRTQTVSTLLAAFILVAVTVVLHTGGLVALLMSLKRKHAHAPTRFWPMTFLLIEVTWILILIHAAEIGVWALFFLWAGCLPDAESAFYFSGVTYATVGYGDVVLPQPWRILGPIEGLTGILMCGLSTGLYIVVISRLIGPRLKAETQ
;
A
#
# COMPACT_ATOMS: atom_id res chain seq x y z
N GLY A 1 -44.13 -1.66 -11.01
CA GLY A 1 -43.53 -0.75 -10.04
C GLY A 1 -42.98 -1.54 -8.85
N PRO A 2 -41.89 -1.10 -8.18
CA PRO A 2 -41.17 -1.93 -7.21
C PRO A 2 -41.89 -2.19 -5.87
N CYS A 3 -43.07 -1.66 -5.62
CA CYS A 3 -43.83 -1.87 -4.37
C CYS A 3 -45.29 -2.16 -4.64
N SER A 4 -45.68 -3.43 -4.56
CA SER A 4 -47.09 -3.83 -4.64
C SER A 4 -47.83 -3.87 -3.29
N ARG A 5 -47.13 -3.77 -2.16
CA ARG A 5 -47.68 -3.70 -0.80
C ARG A 5 -46.93 -2.71 0.09
N PRO A 6 -47.61 -2.00 1.01
CA PRO A 6 -46.99 -1.01 1.91
C PRO A 6 -45.86 -1.62 2.77
N SER A 7 -46.00 -2.87 3.24
CA SER A 7 -45.00 -3.59 4.03
C SER A 7 -43.73 -3.96 3.25
N GLN A 8 -43.82 -4.03 1.93
CA GLN A 8 -42.65 -4.23 1.06
C GLN A 8 -41.88 -2.93 0.84
N CYS A 9 -42.58 -1.79 0.73
CA CYS A 9 -41.97 -0.47 0.65
C CYS A 9 -41.18 -0.10 1.90
N VAL A 10 -41.74 -0.36 3.09
CA VAL A 10 -41.05 -0.10 4.36
C VAL A 10 -39.76 -0.91 4.46
N ARG A 11 -39.79 -2.21 4.18
CA ARG A 11 -38.60 -3.07 4.17
C ARG A 11 -37.56 -2.65 3.12
N TYR A 12 -38.01 -2.19 1.96
CA TYR A 12 -37.09 -1.69 0.92
C TYR A 12 -36.40 -0.40 1.35
N LEU A 13 -37.13 0.52 2.01
CA LEU A 13 -36.56 1.77 2.52
C LEU A 13 -35.60 1.53 3.69
N GLU A 14 -35.92 0.62 4.62
CA GLU A 14 -35.02 0.22 5.70
C GLU A 14 -33.75 -0.45 5.18
N SER A 15 -33.88 -1.38 4.20
CA SER A 15 -32.76 -2.03 3.54
C SER A 15 -31.88 -1.02 2.80
N SER A 16 -32.50 -0.04 2.11
CA SER A 16 -31.74 0.99 1.38
C SER A 16 -31.04 1.98 2.31
N GLY A 17 -31.64 2.31 3.46
CA GLY A 17 -31.00 3.14 4.49
C GLY A 17 -29.79 2.46 5.12
N HIS A 18 -29.92 1.18 5.49
CA HIS A 18 -28.84 0.40 6.06
C HIS A 18 -27.68 0.18 5.07
N PHE A 19 -28.01 -0.12 3.82
CA PHE A 19 -27.02 -0.24 2.73
C PHE A 19 -26.25 1.09 2.51
N ARG A 20 -26.93 2.23 2.51
CA ARG A 20 -26.34 3.55 2.35
C ARG A 20 -25.37 3.90 3.49
N THR A 21 -25.74 3.61 4.72
CA THR A 21 -24.89 3.87 5.89
C THR A 21 -23.62 2.99 5.86
N GLN A 22 -23.76 1.71 5.50
CA GLN A 22 -22.61 0.80 5.35
C GLN A 22 -21.68 1.22 4.23
N THR A 23 -22.21 1.66 3.08
CA THR A 23 -21.37 2.16 1.97
C THR A 23 -20.56 3.38 2.38
N VAL A 24 -21.16 4.33 3.09
CA VAL A 24 -20.47 5.54 3.56
C VAL A 24 -19.35 5.17 4.56
N SER A 25 -19.61 4.26 5.50
CA SER A 25 -18.59 3.81 6.46
C SER A 25 -17.41 3.10 5.78
N THR A 26 -17.68 2.27 4.76
CA THR A 26 -16.65 1.59 3.97
C THR A 26 -15.79 2.56 3.18
N LEU A 27 -16.39 3.58 2.54
CA LEU A 27 -15.65 4.61 1.82
C LEU A 27 -14.81 5.49 2.76
N LEU A 28 -15.32 5.80 3.95
CA LEU A 28 -14.56 6.53 4.95
C LEU A 28 -13.37 5.71 5.45
N ALA A 29 -13.57 4.42 5.72
CA ALA A 29 -12.48 3.51 6.07
C ALA A 29 -11.43 3.42 4.96
N ALA A 30 -11.85 3.30 3.69
CA ALA A 30 -10.96 3.33 2.54
C ALA A 30 -10.11 4.60 2.51
N PHE A 31 -10.73 5.76 2.66
CA PHE A 31 -10.03 7.05 2.66
C PHE A 31 -8.99 7.14 3.79
N ILE A 32 -9.35 6.71 5.00
CA ILE A 32 -8.43 6.70 6.15
C ILE A 32 -7.26 5.75 5.90
N LEU A 33 -7.51 4.53 5.41
CA LEU A 33 -6.47 3.54 5.13
C LEU A 33 -5.50 4.04 4.06
N VAL A 34 -6.01 4.60 2.97
CA VAL A 34 -5.17 5.20 1.91
C VAL A 34 -4.33 6.35 2.49
N ALA A 35 -4.94 7.24 3.28
CA ALA A 35 -4.22 8.36 3.89
C ALA A 35 -3.10 7.87 4.81
N VAL A 36 -3.38 6.88 5.67
CA VAL A 36 -2.38 6.27 6.56
C VAL A 36 -1.26 5.63 5.75
N THR A 37 -1.58 4.86 4.71
CA THR A 37 -0.59 4.23 3.82
C THR A 37 0.31 5.28 3.15
N VAL A 38 -0.27 6.35 2.60
CA VAL A 38 0.49 7.44 1.97
C VAL A 38 1.42 8.13 2.96
N VAL A 39 0.96 8.42 4.18
CA VAL A 39 1.77 9.05 5.23
C VAL A 39 2.91 8.12 5.67
N LEU A 40 2.62 6.82 5.86
CA LEU A 40 3.62 5.83 6.23
C LEU A 40 4.68 5.70 5.13
N HIS A 41 4.26 5.58 3.89
CA HIS A 41 5.15 5.46 2.73
C HIS A 41 6.06 6.68 2.58
N THR A 42 5.46 7.86 2.47
CA THR A 42 6.22 9.11 2.28
C THR A 42 7.12 9.41 3.46
N GLY A 43 6.66 9.17 4.69
CA GLY A 43 7.47 9.28 5.90
C GLY A 43 8.66 8.33 5.89
N GLY A 44 8.43 7.07 5.50
CA GLY A 44 9.48 6.07 5.33
C GLY A 44 10.52 6.46 4.26
N LEU A 45 10.07 6.96 3.11
CA LEU A 45 10.97 7.45 2.05
C LEU A 45 11.80 8.66 2.51
N VAL A 46 11.18 9.60 3.22
CA VAL A 46 11.90 10.77 3.77
C VAL A 46 12.94 10.32 4.80
N ALA A 47 12.57 9.42 5.73
CA ALA A 47 13.48 8.86 6.72
C ALA A 47 14.67 8.13 6.06
N LEU A 48 14.40 7.33 5.02
CA LEU A 48 15.43 6.68 4.21
C LEU A 48 16.39 7.70 3.60
N LEU A 49 15.87 8.73 2.91
CA LEU A 49 16.69 9.78 2.29
C LEU A 49 17.54 10.53 3.32
N MET A 50 16.99 10.83 4.50
CA MET A 50 17.73 11.48 5.58
C MET A 50 18.83 10.57 6.13
N SER A 51 18.56 9.27 6.29
CA SER A 51 19.53 8.27 6.72
C SER A 51 20.69 8.15 5.72
N LEU A 52 20.37 8.08 4.43
CA LEU A 52 21.38 8.02 3.36
C LEU A 52 22.27 9.28 3.34
N LYS A 53 21.69 10.48 3.50
CA LYS A 53 22.47 11.73 3.59
C LYS A 53 23.40 11.75 4.80
N ARG A 54 22.96 11.22 5.93
CA ARG A 54 23.78 11.19 7.17
C ARG A 54 24.92 10.18 7.10
N LYS A 55 24.67 8.99 6.55
CA LYS A 55 25.65 7.89 6.48
C LYS A 55 26.65 8.08 5.32
N HIS A 56 26.18 8.62 4.20
CA HIS A 56 26.93 8.69 2.93
C HIS A 56 27.05 10.13 2.44
N ALA A 57 27.76 10.99 3.23
CA ALA A 57 28.05 12.38 2.82
C ALA A 57 28.81 12.45 1.49
N HIS A 58 29.59 11.41 1.15
CA HIS A 58 30.26 11.23 -0.13
C HIS A 58 29.76 9.91 -0.76
N ALA A 59 29.34 9.97 -2.04
CA ALA A 59 28.91 8.78 -2.76
C ALA A 59 30.06 7.76 -2.84
N PRO A 60 29.81 6.48 -2.52
CA PRO A 60 30.85 5.47 -2.58
C PRO A 60 31.29 5.25 -4.03
N THR A 61 32.61 5.32 -4.27
CA THR A 61 33.20 5.13 -5.62
C THR A 61 33.62 3.69 -5.90
N ARG A 62 33.65 2.82 -4.88
CA ARG A 62 34.01 1.42 -5.04
C ARG A 62 32.77 0.57 -5.30
N PHE A 63 32.95 -0.55 -6.03
CA PHE A 63 31.86 -1.47 -6.40
C PHE A 63 31.12 -2.03 -5.18
N TRP A 64 31.85 -2.64 -4.24
CA TRP A 64 31.23 -3.30 -3.08
C TRP A 64 30.42 -2.38 -2.16
N PRO A 65 30.94 -1.21 -1.74
CA PRO A 65 30.14 -0.28 -0.92
C PRO A 65 28.89 0.23 -1.64
N MET A 66 28.93 0.38 -2.96
CA MET A 66 27.76 0.75 -3.76
C MET A 66 26.71 -0.35 -3.77
N THR A 67 27.13 -1.61 -3.92
CA THR A 67 26.24 -2.78 -3.87
C THR A 67 25.58 -2.91 -2.52
N PHE A 68 26.34 -2.78 -1.42
CA PHE A 68 25.77 -2.83 -0.06
C PHE A 68 24.76 -1.71 0.20
N LEU A 69 24.99 -0.51 -0.31
CA LEU A 69 24.06 0.60 -0.22
C LEU A 69 22.74 0.28 -0.94
N LEU A 70 22.79 -0.27 -2.14
CA LEU A 70 21.60 -0.66 -2.90
C LEU A 70 20.82 -1.78 -2.20
N ILE A 71 21.51 -2.75 -1.60
CA ILE A 71 20.90 -3.80 -0.79
C ILE A 71 20.18 -3.17 0.44
N GLU A 72 20.86 -2.26 1.17
CA GLU A 72 20.26 -1.55 2.31
C GLU A 72 18.97 -0.82 1.90
N VAL A 73 19.02 -0.07 0.80
CA VAL A 73 17.85 0.64 0.27
C VAL A 73 16.72 -0.33 -0.06
N THR A 74 17.02 -1.43 -0.75
CA THR A 74 16.03 -2.44 -1.13
C THR A 74 15.34 -3.04 0.10
N TRP A 75 16.11 -3.43 1.13
CA TRP A 75 15.53 -3.98 2.36
C TRP A 75 14.63 -2.98 3.09
N ILE A 76 15.03 -1.71 3.16
CA ILE A 76 14.21 -0.68 3.79
C ILE A 76 12.90 -0.48 3.02
N LEU A 77 12.94 -0.46 1.68
CA LEU A 77 11.73 -0.37 0.86
C LEU A 77 10.79 -1.57 1.07
N ILE A 78 11.35 -2.79 1.13
CA ILE A 78 10.56 -4.00 1.44
C ILE A 78 9.89 -3.88 2.81
N LEU A 79 10.59 -3.38 3.83
CA LEU A 79 10.03 -3.21 5.17
C LEU A 79 8.92 -2.14 5.20
N ILE A 80 9.05 -1.05 4.43
CA ILE A 80 8.00 -0.04 4.28
C ILE A 80 6.74 -0.69 3.69
N HIS A 81 6.87 -1.41 2.58
CA HIS A 81 5.73 -2.10 1.96
C HIS A 81 5.12 -3.18 2.86
N ALA A 82 5.95 -3.94 3.60
CA ALA A 82 5.45 -4.92 4.55
C ALA A 82 4.65 -4.27 5.69
N ALA A 83 5.07 -3.09 6.16
CA ALA A 83 4.32 -2.33 7.16
C ALA A 83 2.96 -1.83 6.61
N GLU A 84 2.92 -1.40 5.35
CA GLU A 84 1.68 -0.98 4.69
C GLU A 84 0.70 -2.14 4.53
N ILE A 85 1.17 -3.30 4.05
CA ILE A 85 0.39 -4.54 4.01
C ILE A 85 -0.13 -4.88 5.41
N GLY A 86 0.70 -4.72 6.45
CA GLY A 86 0.31 -4.93 7.85
C GLY A 86 -0.82 -4.01 8.30
N VAL A 87 -0.81 -2.73 7.91
CA VAL A 87 -1.89 -1.77 8.24
C VAL A 87 -3.23 -2.23 7.66
N TRP A 88 -3.27 -2.64 6.39
CA TRP A 88 -4.48 -3.16 5.73
C TRP A 88 -4.93 -4.48 6.36
N ALA A 89 -4.01 -5.42 6.59
CA ALA A 89 -4.29 -6.71 7.21
C ALA A 89 -4.89 -6.55 8.62
N LEU A 90 -4.30 -5.67 9.44
CA LEU A 90 -4.81 -5.36 10.78
C LEU A 90 -6.22 -4.77 10.75
N PHE A 91 -6.51 -3.91 9.79
CA PHE A 91 -7.85 -3.38 9.60
C PHE A 91 -8.84 -4.49 9.24
N PHE A 92 -8.53 -5.38 8.29
CA PHE A 92 -9.41 -6.48 7.90
C PHE A 92 -9.67 -7.45 9.06
N LEU A 93 -8.66 -7.70 9.88
CA LEU A 93 -8.80 -8.51 11.09
C LEU A 93 -9.68 -7.81 12.13
N TRP A 94 -9.42 -6.53 12.41
CA TRP A 94 -10.17 -5.73 13.37
C TRP A 94 -11.63 -5.56 12.96
N ALA A 95 -11.91 -5.35 11.68
CA ALA A 95 -13.25 -5.22 11.13
C ALA A 95 -14.00 -6.57 11.02
N GLY A 96 -13.34 -7.69 11.38
CA GLY A 96 -13.93 -9.02 11.28
C GLY A 96 -14.21 -9.47 9.84
N CYS A 97 -13.49 -8.90 8.88
CA CYS A 97 -13.63 -9.24 7.47
C CYS A 97 -13.04 -10.61 7.13
N LEU A 98 -12.02 -11.02 7.88
CA LEU A 98 -11.31 -12.28 7.72
C LEU A 98 -11.17 -12.98 9.08
N PRO A 99 -11.10 -14.33 9.10
CA PRO A 99 -11.24 -15.11 10.32
C PRO A 99 -10.01 -15.09 11.23
N ASP A 100 -8.82 -14.91 10.65
CA ASP A 100 -7.53 -15.02 11.33
C ASP A 100 -6.47 -14.11 10.72
N ALA A 101 -5.37 -13.93 11.44
CA ALA A 101 -4.29 -13.04 11.05
C ALA A 101 -3.54 -13.53 9.80
N GLU A 102 -3.42 -14.85 9.60
CA GLU A 102 -2.76 -15.43 8.43
C GLU A 102 -3.53 -15.09 7.17
N SER A 103 -4.86 -15.36 7.17
CA SER A 103 -5.75 -15.03 6.05
C SER A 103 -5.77 -13.53 5.75
N ALA A 104 -5.74 -12.68 6.79
CA ALA A 104 -5.74 -11.23 6.64
C ALA A 104 -4.43 -10.73 6.00
N PHE A 105 -3.29 -11.22 6.46
CA PHE A 105 -1.98 -10.84 5.92
C PHE A 105 -1.76 -11.38 4.50
N TYR A 106 -2.19 -12.61 4.26
CA TYR A 106 -2.16 -13.22 2.93
C TYR A 106 -3.01 -12.43 1.94
N PHE A 107 -4.28 -12.18 2.27
CA PHE A 107 -5.19 -11.40 1.42
C PHE A 107 -4.62 -10.02 1.11
N SER A 108 -4.18 -9.29 2.13
CA SER A 108 -3.60 -7.95 1.96
C SER A 108 -2.33 -8.01 1.10
N GLY A 109 -1.44 -8.97 1.34
CA GLY A 109 -0.21 -9.12 0.56
C GLY A 109 -0.46 -9.36 -0.93
N VAL A 110 -1.36 -10.31 -1.27
CA VAL A 110 -1.66 -10.62 -2.68
C VAL A 110 -2.47 -9.52 -3.36
N THR A 111 -3.30 -8.80 -2.60
CA THR A 111 -4.10 -7.68 -3.10
C THR A 111 -3.23 -6.45 -3.33
N TYR A 112 -2.41 -6.07 -2.35
CA TYR A 112 -1.48 -4.96 -2.43
C TYR A 112 -0.47 -5.14 -3.57
N ALA A 113 0.06 -6.36 -3.74
CA ALA A 113 0.95 -6.71 -4.84
C ALA A 113 0.21 -6.88 -6.19
N THR A 114 -1.11 -6.70 -6.23
CA THR A 114 -1.98 -6.87 -7.41
C THR A 114 -1.97 -8.26 -8.04
N VAL A 115 -1.58 -9.28 -7.28
CA VAL A 115 -1.60 -10.68 -7.73
C VAL A 115 -3.03 -11.22 -7.76
N GLY A 116 -3.79 -11.04 -6.66
CA GLY A 116 -5.21 -11.31 -6.56
C GLY A 116 -5.64 -12.70 -7.04
N TYR A 117 -5.16 -13.77 -6.41
CA TYR A 117 -5.51 -15.15 -6.79
C TYR A 117 -7.02 -15.45 -6.73
N GLY A 118 -7.78 -14.70 -5.89
CA GLY A 118 -9.23 -14.88 -5.76
C GLY A 118 -9.67 -16.08 -4.92
N ASP A 119 -8.74 -16.72 -4.24
CA ASP A 119 -8.98 -17.82 -3.30
C ASP A 119 -9.51 -17.32 -1.95
N VAL A 120 -9.10 -16.12 -1.55
CA VAL A 120 -9.63 -15.37 -0.40
C VAL A 120 -10.24 -14.08 -0.91
N VAL A 121 -11.49 -13.80 -0.53
CA VAL A 121 -12.21 -12.58 -0.93
C VAL A 121 -12.93 -11.97 0.26
N LEU A 122 -12.99 -10.63 0.29
CA LEU A 122 -13.69 -9.91 1.35
C LEU A 122 -15.22 -10.11 1.22
N PRO A 123 -15.94 -10.24 2.35
CA PRO A 123 -17.40 -10.25 2.36
C PRO A 123 -17.96 -8.87 1.97
N GLN A 124 -19.21 -8.85 1.50
CA GLN A 124 -19.93 -7.58 1.39
C GLN A 124 -20.21 -7.02 2.81
N PRO A 125 -20.08 -5.71 3.02
CA PRO A 125 -19.89 -4.60 2.07
C PRO A 125 -18.42 -4.23 1.79
N TRP A 126 -17.44 -4.97 2.30
CA TRP A 126 -16.02 -4.62 2.32
C TRP A 126 -15.27 -4.88 1.00
N ARG A 127 -15.92 -5.54 0.02
CA ARG A 127 -15.28 -5.95 -1.25
C ARG A 127 -14.59 -4.82 -2.01
N ILE A 128 -15.11 -3.59 -1.90
CA ILE A 128 -14.54 -2.43 -2.61
C ILE A 128 -13.16 -2.05 -2.09
N LEU A 129 -12.80 -2.46 -0.86
CA LEU A 129 -11.48 -2.17 -0.29
C LEU A 129 -10.36 -2.90 -1.03
N GLY A 130 -10.62 -4.09 -1.58
CA GLY A 130 -9.61 -4.84 -2.34
C GLY A 130 -9.06 -4.05 -3.54
N PRO A 131 -9.89 -3.60 -4.50
CA PRO A 131 -9.42 -2.75 -5.59
C PRO A 131 -8.74 -1.45 -5.16
N ILE A 132 -9.19 -0.83 -4.06
CA ILE A 132 -8.59 0.39 -3.52
C ILE A 132 -7.21 0.10 -2.94
N GLU A 133 -7.06 -1.00 -2.20
CA GLU A 133 -5.77 -1.48 -1.68
C GLU A 133 -4.79 -1.76 -2.82
N GLY A 134 -5.22 -2.52 -3.85
CA GLY A 134 -4.38 -2.83 -5.00
C GLY A 134 -3.93 -1.59 -5.76
N LEU A 135 -4.83 -0.61 -5.99
CA LEU A 135 -4.48 0.67 -6.60
C LEU A 135 -3.46 1.43 -5.75
N THR A 136 -3.65 1.45 -4.43
CA THR A 136 -2.71 2.08 -3.50
C THR A 136 -1.34 1.41 -3.56
N GLY A 137 -1.30 0.07 -3.58
CA GLY A 137 -0.06 -0.71 -3.70
C GLY A 137 0.73 -0.36 -4.97
N ILE A 138 0.08 -0.32 -6.14
CA ILE A 138 0.75 0.09 -7.40
C ILE A 138 1.36 1.48 -7.30
N LEU A 139 0.64 2.45 -6.75
CA LEU A 139 1.13 3.82 -6.62
C LEU A 139 2.35 3.90 -5.69
N MET A 140 2.32 3.20 -4.55
CA MET A 140 3.44 3.17 -3.61
C MET A 140 4.66 2.46 -4.20
N CYS A 141 4.49 1.33 -4.90
CA CYS A 141 5.55 0.65 -5.64
C CYS A 141 6.18 1.55 -6.71
N GLY A 142 5.36 2.33 -7.42
CA GLY A 142 5.83 3.31 -8.40
C GLY A 142 6.70 4.41 -7.78
N LEU A 143 6.30 4.95 -6.63
CA LEU A 143 7.09 5.94 -5.88
C LEU A 143 8.42 5.37 -5.39
N SER A 144 8.42 4.15 -4.84
CA SER A 144 9.64 3.44 -4.45
C SER A 144 10.58 3.21 -5.62
N THR A 145 10.06 2.79 -6.77
CA THR A 145 10.84 2.60 -8.00
C THR A 145 11.47 3.92 -8.46
N GLY A 146 10.70 5.01 -8.44
CA GLY A 146 11.20 6.35 -8.78
C GLY A 146 12.35 6.78 -7.87
N LEU A 147 12.22 6.59 -6.55
CA LEU A 147 13.30 6.87 -5.61
C LEU A 147 14.53 6.00 -5.87
N TYR A 148 14.34 4.71 -6.14
CA TYR A 148 15.43 3.78 -6.42
C TYR A 148 16.25 4.20 -7.65
N ILE A 149 15.57 4.63 -8.71
CA ILE A 149 16.21 5.18 -9.92
C ILE A 149 17.03 6.43 -9.58
N VAL A 150 16.49 7.34 -8.77
CA VAL A 150 17.22 8.55 -8.34
C VAL A 150 18.49 8.19 -7.55
N VAL A 151 18.41 7.20 -6.65
CA VAL A 151 19.58 6.72 -5.89
C VAL A 151 20.65 6.16 -6.84
N ILE A 152 20.27 5.27 -7.76
CA ILE A 152 21.18 4.70 -8.75
C ILE A 152 21.82 5.79 -9.60
N SER A 153 21.02 6.72 -10.12
CA SER A 153 21.52 7.82 -10.99
C SER A 153 22.54 8.69 -10.27
N ARG A 154 22.37 8.95 -8.98
CA ARG A 154 23.35 9.70 -8.17
C ARG A 154 24.64 8.93 -7.92
N LEU A 155 24.59 7.60 -7.86
CA LEU A 155 25.76 6.74 -7.66
C LEU A 155 26.59 6.58 -8.94
N ILE A 156 25.92 6.46 -10.10
CA ILE A 156 26.56 6.16 -11.39
C ILE A 156 26.90 7.44 -12.17
N GLY A 157 26.10 8.50 -12.03
CA GLY A 157 26.23 9.73 -12.81
C GLY A 157 27.63 10.39 -12.82
N PRO A 158 28.36 10.47 -11.68
CA PRO A 158 29.72 11.00 -11.66
C PRO A 158 30.73 10.15 -12.47
N ARG A 159 30.53 8.84 -12.53
CA ARG A 159 31.42 7.93 -13.29
C ARG A 159 31.27 8.09 -14.81
N LEU A 160 30.02 8.14 -15.27
CA LEU A 160 29.75 8.34 -16.69
C LEU A 160 30.32 9.66 -17.22
N LYS A 161 30.32 10.72 -16.38
CA LYS A 161 30.91 12.00 -16.72
C LYS A 161 32.46 11.97 -16.78
N ALA A 162 33.10 11.13 -15.95
CA ALA A 162 34.55 11.00 -15.92
C ALA A 162 35.10 10.18 -17.11
N GLU A 163 34.29 9.29 -17.69
CA GLU A 163 34.66 8.49 -18.86
C GLU A 163 34.48 9.25 -20.21
N THR A 164 33.73 10.35 -20.19
CA THR A 164 33.44 11.17 -21.38
C THR A 164 34.33 12.41 -21.50
N GLN A 165 35.28 12.62 -20.56
CA GLN A 165 36.30 13.67 -20.61
C GLN A 165 37.71 13.10 -20.85
#